data_574ec06f217f7e5ac0e221ed764b3920
#
_entry.id   574ec06f217f7e5ac0e221ed764b3920
#
_cell.length_a   1.000
_cell.length_b   1.000
_cell.length_c   1.000
_cell.angle_alpha   90.00
_cell.angle_beta   90.00
_cell.angle_gamma   90.00
#
_symmetry.space_group_name_H-M   'P 1'
#
loop_
_entity.id
_entity.type
_entity.pdbx_description
1 polymer ?
#
loop_
_entity_poly.entity_id
_entity_poly.type
_entity_poly.pdbx_seq_one_letter_code
_entity_poly.pdbx_strand_id
1 'polypeptide(L)'
;MKLSELFKQKKATLSFEVFPPKSWDAYNNVKTATEEIARLSPDFMSVTYGAGGGASATSASIAENILKNFGVTPLAHLTCVSSTKQAVREYLAELSKNGIENILALRGDIPNEGLTVQEYRYASELILDI
;
A
#
# COMPACT_ATOMS: atom_id res chain seq x y z
N MET A 1 10.29 -10.13 2.14
CA MET A 1 10.76 -10.13 3.58
C MET A 1 9.69 -9.50 4.44
N LYS A 2 9.39 -10.09 5.58
CA LYS A 2 8.44 -9.50 6.55
C LYS A 2 9.12 -8.37 7.33
N LEU A 3 8.47 -7.21 7.42
CA LEU A 3 8.99 -6.06 8.18
C LEU A 3 9.15 -6.37 9.67
N SER A 4 8.31 -7.25 10.23
CA SER A 4 8.45 -7.72 11.60
C SER A 4 9.78 -8.44 11.86
N GLU A 5 10.36 -9.07 10.86
CA GLU A 5 11.69 -9.71 10.93
C GLU A 5 12.79 -8.68 10.74
N LEU A 6 12.62 -7.75 9.79
CA LEU A 6 13.55 -6.65 9.56
C LEU A 6 13.79 -5.83 10.84
N PHE A 7 12.71 -5.46 11.54
CA PHE A 7 12.78 -4.66 12.78
C PHE A 7 13.44 -5.40 13.96
N LYS A 8 13.49 -6.74 13.93
CA LYS A 8 14.25 -7.53 14.90
C LYS A 8 15.76 -7.55 14.59
N GLN A 9 16.10 -7.43 13.31
CA GLN A 9 17.49 -7.55 12.83
C GLN A 9 18.23 -6.21 12.84
N LYS A 10 17.53 -5.09 12.63
CA LYS A 10 18.12 -3.75 12.53
C LYS A 10 17.66 -2.84 13.66
N LYS A 11 18.62 -2.13 14.27
CA LYS A 11 18.34 -1.11 15.30
C LYS A 11 17.76 0.19 14.70
N ALA A 12 18.12 0.50 13.47
CA ALA A 12 17.61 1.63 12.71
C ALA A 12 17.32 1.20 11.30
N THR A 13 16.21 1.69 10.73
CA THR A 13 15.78 1.46 9.36
C THR A 13 15.58 2.78 8.64
N LEU A 14 15.91 2.81 7.34
CA LEU A 14 15.60 3.91 6.44
C LEU A 14 14.42 3.51 5.58
N SER A 15 13.39 4.31 5.55
CA SER A 15 12.24 4.09 4.67
C SER A 15 11.79 5.38 4.00
N PHE A 16 11.12 5.23 2.88
CA PHE A 16 10.44 6.32 2.18
C PHE A 16 8.97 5.96 1.97
N GLU A 17 8.13 6.97 1.94
CA GLU A 17 6.73 6.82 1.60
C GLU A 17 6.46 7.45 0.24
N VAL A 18 5.72 6.75 -0.61
CA VAL A 18 5.32 7.20 -1.93
C VAL A 18 3.80 7.29 -2.04
N PHE A 19 3.36 8.31 -2.77
CA PHE A 19 1.95 8.61 -2.99
C PHE A 19 1.61 8.30 -4.45
N PRO A 20 0.94 7.17 -4.73
CA PRO A 20 0.50 6.86 -6.08
C PRO A 20 -0.42 7.95 -6.63
N PRO A 21 -0.39 8.22 -7.93
CA PRO A 21 -1.26 9.19 -8.55
C PRO A 21 -2.71 8.70 -8.56
N LYS A 22 -3.65 9.65 -8.52
CA LYS A 22 -5.09 9.34 -8.60
C LYS A 22 -5.53 8.84 -9.98
N SER A 23 -4.72 9.10 -11.01
CA SER A 23 -4.99 8.72 -12.39
C SER A 23 -3.75 8.14 -13.08
N TRP A 24 -3.96 7.35 -14.10
CA TRP A 24 -2.90 6.75 -14.91
C TRP A 24 -2.07 7.76 -15.70
N ASP A 25 -2.61 8.96 -15.98
CA ASP A 25 -1.90 9.99 -16.74
C ASP A 25 -0.62 10.47 -16.03
N ALA A 26 -0.65 10.54 -14.69
CA ALA A 26 0.50 10.93 -13.87
C ALA A 26 1.37 9.73 -13.43
N TYR A 27 0.99 8.49 -13.79
CA TYR A 27 1.63 7.27 -13.31
C TYR A 27 3.12 7.22 -13.62
N ASN A 28 3.52 7.54 -14.85
CA ASN A 28 4.92 7.47 -15.28
C ASN A 28 5.84 8.41 -14.49
N ASN A 29 5.38 9.59 -14.14
CA ASN A 29 6.17 10.56 -13.37
C ASN A 29 6.40 10.04 -11.94
N VAL A 30 5.34 9.54 -11.28
CA VAL A 30 5.46 8.98 -9.94
C VAL A 30 6.29 7.70 -9.96
N LYS A 31 6.11 6.85 -10.95
CA LYS A 31 6.91 5.63 -11.14
C LYS A 31 8.40 5.97 -11.24
N THR A 32 8.78 6.93 -12.11
CA THR A 32 10.19 7.34 -12.28
C THR A 32 10.78 7.86 -10.97
N ALA A 33 10.10 8.76 -10.27
CA ALA A 33 10.55 9.28 -8.98
C ALA A 33 10.69 8.16 -7.93
N THR A 34 9.74 7.22 -7.90
CA THR A 34 9.79 6.04 -7.01
C THR A 34 11.00 5.15 -7.30
N GLU A 35 11.31 4.94 -8.57
CA GLU A 35 12.46 4.15 -8.99
C GLU A 35 13.79 4.81 -8.61
N GLU A 36 13.90 6.12 -8.73
CA GLU A 36 15.09 6.87 -8.29
C GLU A 36 15.32 6.73 -6.80
N ILE A 37 14.26 6.80 -5.99
CA ILE A 37 14.32 6.58 -4.54
C ILE A 37 14.69 5.11 -4.23
N ALA A 38 14.09 4.15 -4.94
CA ALA A 38 14.36 2.73 -4.74
C ALA A 38 15.84 2.36 -5.01
N ARG A 39 16.50 3.06 -5.95
CA ARG A 39 17.95 2.88 -6.22
C ARG A 39 18.85 3.29 -5.03
N LEU A 40 18.34 4.07 -4.10
CA LEU A 40 19.05 4.39 -2.85
C LEU A 40 19.08 3.21 -1.87
N SER A 41 18.43 2.10 -2.22
CA SER A 41 18.37 0.86 -1.43
C SER A 41 17.88 1.08 0.01
N PRO A 42 16.71 1.73 0.20
CA PRO A 42 16.11 1.82 1.52
C PRO A 42 15.74 0.42 2.05
N ASP A 43 15.54 0.31 3.36
CA ASP A 43 15.15 -0.95 3.98
C ASP A 43 13.75 -1.41 3.57
N PHE A 44 12.85 -0.45 3.40
CA PHE A 44 11.53 -0.68 2.83
C PHE A 44 10.94 0.63 2.26
N MET A 45 9.90 0.52 1.47
CA MET A 45 9.14 1.68 0.99
C MET A 45 7.65 1.45 1.22
N SER A 46 6.99 2.42 1.84
CA SER A 46 5.54 2.40 1.97
C SER A 46 4.85 3.05 0.77
N VAL A 47 3.73 2.47 0.37
CA VAL A 47 2.92 2.93 -0.76
C VAL A 47 1.52 3.22 -0.25
N THR A 48 1.11 4.49 -0.29
CA THR A 48 -0.20 4.89 0.23
C THR A 48 -1.34 4.31 -0.60
N TYR A 49 -2.48 4.11 0.06
CA TYR A 49 -3.68 3.58 -0.58
C TYR A 49 -4.59 4.73 -1.04
N GLY A 50 -4.91 4.73 -2.31
CA GLY A 50 -5.94 5.62 -2.85
C GLY A 50 -7.32 4.95 -2.80
N ALA A 51 -8.20 5.45 -1.95
CA ALA A 51 -9.58 4.99 -1.88
C ALA A 51 -10.35 5.46 -3.14
N GLY A 52 -10.54 4.56 -4.09
CA GLY A 52 -11.34 4.79 -5.29
C GLY A 52 -10.76 4.18 -6.56
N GLY A 53 -11.49 3.29 -7.16
CA GLY A 53 -11.37 2.62 -8.46
C GLY A 53 -9.98 2.46 -9.07
N GLY A 54 -9.43 3.50 -9.68
CA GLY A 54 -8.12 3.44 -10.33
C GLY A 54 -6.91 3.59 -9.39
N ALA A 55 -7.08 4.16 -8.21
CA ALA A 55 -5.98 4.48 -7.32
C ALA A 55 -5.43 3.25 -6.57
N SER A 56 -6.26 2.23 -6.29
CA SER A 56 -5.80 0.96 -5.71
C SER A 56 -4.90 0.19 -6.68
N ALA A 57 -5.28 0.15 -7.96
CA ALA A 57 -4.49 -0.51 -9.00
C ALA A 57 -3.12 0.17 -9.22
N THR A 58 -3.05 1.50 -9.18
CA THR A 58 -1.78 2.21 -9.26
C THR A 58 -0.89 1.96 -8.04
N SER A 59 -1.48 1.87 -6.83
CA SER A 59 -0.76 1.52 -5.60
C SER A 59 -0.14 0.12 -5.68
N ALA A 60 -0.91 -0.88 -6.09
CA ALA A 60 -0.44 -2.25 -6.25
C ALA A 60 0.68 -2.33 -7.31
N SER A 61 0.53 -1.65 -8.44
CA SER A 61 1.54 -1.62 -9.51
C SER A 61 2.86 -0.97 -9.07
N ILE A 62 2.82 0.11 -8.28
CA ILE A 62 4.03 0.73 -7.75
C ILE A 62 4.71 -0.19 -6.74
N ALA A 63 3.95 -0.80 -5.81
CA ALA A 63 4.49 -1.74 -4.83
C ALA A 63 5.13 -2.97 -5.50
N GLU A 64 4.50 -3.50 -6.55
CA GLU A 64 5.05 -4.59 -7.37
C GLU A 64 6.36 -4.18 -8.06
N ASN A 65 6.40 -2.99 -8.67
CA ASN A 65 7.59 -2.46 -9.34
C ASN A 65 8.77 -2.31 -8.37
N ILE A 66 8.55 -1.76 -7.17
CA ILE A 66 9.55 -1.62 -6.11
C ILE A 66 10.14 -2.99 -5.75
N LEU A 67 9.28 -4.00 -5.56
CA LEU A 67 9.70 -5.33 -5.18
C LEU A 67 10.45 -6.05 -6.29
N LYS A 68 9.86 -6.13 -7.48
CA LYS A 68 10.39 -6.97 -8.57
C LYS A 68 11.61 -6.41 -9.26
N ASN A 69 11.67 -5.09 -9.44
CA ASN A 69 12.73 -4.46 -10.22
C ASN A 69 13.87 -3.89 -9.36
N PHE A 70 13.61 -3.62 -8.09
CA PHE A 70 14.62 -3.01 -7.19
C PHE A 70 14.92 -3.86 -5.96
N GLY A 71 14.15 -4.92 -5.69
CA GLY A 71 14.36 -5.78 -4.52
C GLY A 71 14.07 -5.10 -3.18
N VAL A 72 13.46 -3.90 -3.19
CA VAL A 72 13.09 -3.18 -1.99
C VAL A 72 11.77 -3.73 -1.45
N THR A 73 11.71 -3.98 -0.15
CA THR A 73 10.52 -4.51 0.50
C THR A 73 9.38 -3.48 0.51
N PRO A 74 8.22 -3.74 -0.11
CA PRO A 74 7.10 -2.82 -0.05
C PRO A 74 6.26 -3.03 1.21
N LEU A 75 5.69 -1.93 1.72
CA LEU A 75 4.63 -1.88 2.72
C LEU A 75 3.40 -1.24 2.08
N ALA A 76 2.42 -2.04 1.69
CA ALA A 76 1.20 -1.53 1.09
C ALA A 76 0.25 -1.00 2.16
N HIS A 77 -0.21 0.25 2.03
CA HIS A 77 -1.30 0.75 2.86
C HIS A 77 -2.63 0.17 2.38
N LEU A 78 -3.54 -0.04 3.32
CA LEU A 78 -4.91 -0.45 3.04
C LEU A 78 -5.84 0.26 4.02
N THR A 79 -6.75 1.08 3.49
CA THR A 79 -7.78 1.77 4.28
C THR A 79 -9.13 1.07 4.15
N CYS A 80 -9.92 1.07 5.23
CA CYS A 80 -11.17 0.32 5.26
C CYS A 80 -12.43 1.19 5.38
N VAL A 81 -12.33 2.47 5.72
CA VAL A 81 -13.48 3.31 6.08
C VAL A 81 -14.57 3.41 5.01
N SER A 82 -14.21 3.35 3.73
CA SER A 82 -15.15 3.40 2.59
C SER A 82 -15.06 2.14 1.73
N SER A 83 -14.58 1.03 2.29
CA SER A 83 -14.37 -0.22 1.57
C SER A 83 -15.38 -1.28 1.98
N THR A 84 -15.81 -2.09 1.01
CA THR A 84 -16.52 -3.33 1.29
C THR A 84 -15.51 -4.43 1.66
N LYS A 85 -15.96 -5.44 2.40
CA LYS A 85 -15.14 -6.64 2.67
C LYS A 85 -14.71 -7.35 1.39
N GLN A 86 -15.56 -7.33 0.38
CA GLN A 86 -15.24 -7.90 -0.93
C GLN A 86 -14.08 -7.16 -1.59
N ALA A 87 -14.12 -5.81 -1.67
CA ALA A 87 -13.06 -5.01 -2.25
C ALA A 87 -11.72 -5.17 -1.50
N VAL A 88 -11.77 -5.28 -0.17
CA VAL A 88 -10.60 -5.58 0.66
C VAL A 88 -9.98 -6.93 0.28
N ARG A 89 -10.79 -7.99 0.19
CA ARG A 89 -10.31 -9.34 -0.19
C ARG A 89 -9.72 -9.38 -1.59
N GLU A 90 -10.33 -8.70 -2.55
CA GLU A 90 -9.82 -8.61 -3.93
C GLU A 90 -8.45 -7.92 -3.97
N TYR A 91 -8.31 -6.81 -3.25
CA TYR A 91 -7.03 -6.10 -3.17
C TYR A 91 -5.94 -6.91 -2.46
N LEU A 92 -6.27 -7.58 -1.36
CA LEU A 92 -5.35 -8.47 -0.66
C LEU A 92 -4.90 -9.64 -1.56
N ALA A 93 -5.82 -10.21 -2.33
CA ALA A 93 -5.49 -11.27 -3.28
C ALA A 93 -4.55 -10.76 -4.39
N GLU A 94 -4.75 -9.53 -4.89
CA GLU A 94 -3.85 -8.89 -5.85
C GLU A 94 -2.46 -8.67 -5.27
N LEU A 95 -2.36 -8.11 -4.06
CA LEU A 95 -1.09 -7.91 -3.37
C LEU A 95 -0.34 -9.24 -3.16
N SER A 96 -1.05 -10.25 -2.67
CA SER A 96 -0.49 -11.59 -2.43
C SER A 96 0.02 -12.23 -3.73
N LYS A 97 -0.74 -12.15 -4.82
CA LYS A 97 -0.33 -12.63 -6.15
C LYS A 97 0.96 -11.97 -6.63
N ASN A 98 1.18 -10.71 -6.28
CA ASN A 98 2.37 -9.94 -6.64
C ASN A 98 3.54 -10.13 -5.64
N GLY A 99 3.37 -10.97 -4.61
CA GLY A 99 4.40 -11.27 -3.61
C GLY A 99 4.56 -10.19 -2.54
N ILE A 100 3.58 -9.31 -2.38
CA ILE A 100 3.58 -8.25 -1.36
C ILE A 100 3.01 -8.84 -0.06
N GLU A 101 3.85 -8.88 0.99
CA GLU A 101 3.58 -9.58 2.24
C GLU A 101 3.31 -8.62 3.42
N ASN A 102 3.54 -7.31 3.25
CA ASN A 102 3.45 -6.34 4.33
C ASN A 102 2.31 -5.36 4.07
N ILE A 103 1.38 -5.28 5.00
CA ILE A 103 0.20 -4.42 4.94
C ILE A 103 0.20 -3.48 6.14
N LEU A 104 0.01 -2.18 5.89
CA LEU A 104 -0.35 -1.22 6.91
C LEU A 104 -1.86 -1.02 6.90
N ALA A 105 -2.54 -1.67 7.84
CA ALA A 105 -3.98 -1.57 7.99
C ALA A 105 -4.35 -0.25 8.67
N LEU A 106 -5.15 0.56 7.99
CA LEU A 106 -5.59 1.88 8.43
C LEU A 106 -7.11 1.99 8.36
N ARG A 107 -7.69 2.83 9.20
CA ARG A 107 -9.11 3.17 9.03
C ARG A 107 -9.30 4.02 7.76
N GLY A 108 -8.44 5.01 7.57
CA GLY A 108 -8.61 6.07 6.57
C GLY A 108 -9.49 7.21 7.08
N ASP A 109 -9.61 8.26 6.26
CA ASP A 109 -10.40 9.44 6.54
C ASP A 109 -11.81 9.29 5.97
N ILE A 110 -12.79 9.85 6.68
CA ILE A 110 -14.17 9.88 6.21
C ILE A 110 -14.25 10.93 5.08
N PRO A 111 -14.76 10.56 3.90
CA PRO A 111 -14.96 11.52 2.81
C PRO A 111 -15.88 12.67 3.22
N ASN A 112 -15.66 13.87 2.68
CA ASN A 112 -16.47 15.04 2.97
C ASN A 112 -17.96 14.84 2.60
N GLU A 113 -18.21 14.03 1.57
CA GLU A 113 -19.57 13.69 1.12
C GLU A 113 -20.25 12.65 2.03
N GLY A 114 -19.54 12.18 3.07
CA GLY A 114 -20.01 11.12 3.98
C GLY A 114 -19.69 9.72 3.49
N LEU A 115 -20.14 8.73 4.25
CA LEU A 115 -19.90 7.31 3.95
C LEU A 115 -21.02 6.76 3.07
N THR A 116 -20.65 6.19 1.93
CA THR A 116 -21.59 5.41 1.08
C THR A 116 -21.64 3.93 1.50
N VAL A 117 -20.56 3.45 2.11
CA VAL A 117 -20.42 2.07 2.61
C VAL A 117 -19.70 2.12 3.96
N GLN A 118 -20.17 1.35 4.93
CA GLN A 118 -19.52 1.22 6.24
C GLN A 118 -19.58 -0.24 6.72
N GLU A 119 -18.74 -1.09 6.13
CA GLU A 119 -18.57 -2.46 6.59
C GLU A 119 -17.46 -2.60 7.65
N TYR A 120 -16.63 -1.57 7.78
CA TYR A 120 -15.61 -1.42 8.82
C TYR A 120 -15.76 -0.09 9.54
N ARG A 121 -15.62 -0.10 10.86
CA ARG A 121 -15.57 1.12 11.70
C ARG A 121 -14.15 1.49 12.09
N TYR A 122 -13.31 0.47 12.31
CA TYR A 122 -11.95 0.61 12.84
C TYR A 122 -10.97 -0.27 12.06
N ALA A 123 -9.70 0.16 12.03
CA ALA A 123 -8.63 -0.62 11.45
C ALA A 123 -8.43 -1.99 12.14
N SER A 124 -8.81 -2.12 13.42
CA SER A 124 -8.75 -3.40 14.13
C SER A 124 -9.68 -4.46 13.53
N GLU A 125 -10.82 -4.06 12.96
CA GLU A 125 -11.73 -4.99 12.27
C GLU A 125 -11.12 -5.46 10.94
N LEU A 126 -10.43 -4.56 10.23
CA LEU A 126 -9.68 -4.90 9.02
C LEU A 126 -8.54 -5.89 9.33
N ILE A 127 -7.80 -5.70 10.43
CA ILE A 127 -6.72 -6.61 10.84
C ILE A 127 -7.23 -8.04 11.08
N LEU A 128 -8.46 -8.19 11.55
CA LEU A 128 -9.05 -9.51 11.77
C LEU A 128 -9.47 -10.21 10.46
N ASP A 129 -9.64 -9.45 9.38
CA ASP A 129 -10.02 -9.97 8.06
C ASP A 129 -8.79 -10.24 7.15
N ILE A 130 -7.58 -9.77 7.53
CA ILE A 130 -6.30 -10.01 6.85
C ILE A 130 -5.67 -11.32 7.33
#